data_324a2a66a0efbc08f3d5ac3b4b5eb522
#
_entry.id   324a2a66a0efbc08f3d5ac3b4b5eb522
#
_cell.length_a   1.000
_cell.length_b   1.000
_cell.length_c   1.000
_cell.angle_alpha   90.00
_cell.angle_beta   90.00
_cell.angle_gamma   90.00
#
_symmetry.space_group_name_H-M   'P 1'
#
loop_
_entity.id
_entity.type
_entity.pdbx_description
1 polymer ?
#
loop_
_entity_poly.entity_id
_entity_poly.type
_entity_poly.pdbx_seq_one_letter_code
_entity_poly.pdbx_strand_id
1 'polypeptide(L)'
;KILTRFKTENPLHNLTPVADADYILKLQEVVREIHVDSSLNQYIVEISDATRKNPDILLGASPRASLALYRASQAWAFYNGRDYVIPDDIKRMVIPVLAHRLILKQEAKLKKITAEQILTSIMSNINVPMVV
;
A
#
# COMPACT_ATOMS: atom_id res chain seq x y z
N LYS A 1 1.99 -33.16 -4.32
CA LYS A 1 1.54 -32.53 -5.60
C LYS A 1 2.63 -31.74 -6.34
N ILE A 2 3.53 -30.99 -5.65
CA ILE A 2 4.61 -30.21 -6.31
C ILE A 2 5.65 -31.16 -6.91
N LEU A 3 6.19 -32.08 -6.10
CA LEU A 3 7.23 -33.04 -6.54
C LEU A 3 6.79 -33.93 -7.71
N THR A 4 5.51 -34.24 -7.80
CA THR A 4 4.96 -35.07 -8.87
C THR A 4 4.95 -34.35 -10.24
N ARG A 5 4.83 -33.01 -10.24
CA ARG A 5 4.85 -32.18 -11.45
C ARG A 5 6.27 -32.03 -12.05
N PHE A 6 7.30 -32.13 -11.20
CA PHE A 6 8.69 -32.00 -11.61
C PHE A 6 9.35 -33.33 -12.03
N LYS A 7 8.58 -34.45 -12.02
CA LYS A 7 9.14 -35.81 -12.22
C LYS A 7 9.64 -36.04 -13.65
N THR A 8 9.01 -35.46 -14.66
CA THR A 8 9.32 -35.69 -16.06
C THR A 8 9.70 -34.44 -16.84
N GLU A 9 9.13 -33.28 -16.50
CA GLU A 9 9.43 -32.00 -17.16
C GLU A 9 9.36 -30.85 -16.16
N ASN A 10 10.15 -29.80 -16.40
CA ASN A 10 10.05 -28.56 -15.65
C ASN A 10 8.80 -27.79 -16.12
N PRO A 11 7.76 -27.61 -15.26
CA PRO A 11 6.53 -26.92 -15.66
C PRO A 11 6.75 -25.48 -16.14
N LEU A 12 7.90 -24.88 -15.82
CA LEU A 12 8.25 -23.52 -16.27
C LEU A 12 8.37 -23.40 -17.79
N HIS A 13 8.77 -24.48 -18.48
CA HIS A 13 8.90 -24.47 -19.95
C HIS A 13 7.53 -24.39 -20.66
N ASN A 14 6.45 -24.73 -19.96
CA ASN A 14 5.09 -24.74 -20.52
C ASN A 14 4.31 -23.45 -20.19
N LEU A 15 4.95 -22.49 -19.51
CA LEU A 15 4.32 -21.19 -19.20
C LEU A 15 4.36 -20.30 -20.45
N THR A 16 3.22 -19.77 -20.80
CA THR A 16 3.09 -18.72 -21.81
C THR A 16 2.90 -17.37 -21.12
N PRO A 17 3.46 -16.28 -21.66
CA PRO A 17 3.23 -14.95 -21.12
C PRO A 17 1.74 -14.60 -21.23
N VAL A 18 1.18 -14.03 -20.16
CA VAL A 18 -0.22 -13.56 -20.09
C VAL A 18 -0.37 -12.08 -20.47
N ALA A 19 0.75 -11.35 -20.50
CA ALA A 19 0.83 -9.95 -20.88
C ALA A 19 2.23 -9.65 -21.40
N ASP A 20 2.35 -8.69 -22.30
CA ASP A 20 3.60 -8.11 -22.76
C ASP A 20 3.92 -6.79 -22.02
N ALA A 21 5.10 -6.24 -22.29
CA ALA A 21 5.56 -5.01 -21.67
C ALA A 21 4.68 -3.81 -22.03
N ASP A 22 4.23 -3.72 -23.29
CA ASP A 22 3.40 -2.60 -23.78
C ASP A 22 2.02 -2.61 -23.10
N TYR A 23 1.46 -3.80 -22.88
CA TYR A 23 0.20 -3.92 -22.13
C TYR A 23 0.36 -3.44 -20.69
N ILE A 24 1.44 -3.81 -20.01
CA ILE A 24 1.72 -3.35 -18.64
C ILE A 24 1.91 -1.83 -18.58
N LEU A 25 2.62 -1.24 -19.54
CA LEU A 25 2.80 0.21 -19.59
C LEU A 25 1.46 0.94 -19.78
N LYS A 26 0.58 0.45 -20.64
CA LYS A 26 -0.77 0.99 -20.81
C LYS A 26 -1.59 0.89 -19.53
N LEU A 27 -1.53 -0.23 -18.82
CA LEU A 27 -2.19 -0.37 -17.52
C LEU A 27 -1.68 0.65 -16.50
N GLN A 28 -0.38 0.93 -16.48
CA GLN A 28 0.20 1.94 -15.58
C GLN A 28 -0.31 3.35 -15.91
N GLU A 29 -0.54 3.67 -17.18
CA GLU A 29 -1.14 4.95 -17.60
C GLU A 29 -2.59 5.06 -17.12
N VAL A 30 -3.41 4.05 -17.38
CA VAL A 30 -4.82 4.01 -16.92
C VAL A 30 -4.93 4.13 -15.40
N VAL A 31 -4.07 3.44 -14.65
CA VAL A 31 -4.07 3.55 -13.17
C VAL A 31 -3.78 4.97 -12.70
N ARG A 32 -2.96 5.74 -13.43
CA ARG A 32 -2.67 7.15 -13.06
C ARG A 32 -3.86 8.08 -13.24
N GLU A 33 -4.82 7.73 -14.09
CA GLU A 33 -6.04 8.49 -14.35
C GLU A 33 -7.16 8.23 -13.32
N ILE A 34 -7.00 7.21 -12.46
CA ILE A 34 -7.97 6.92 -11.40
C ILE A 34 -8.11 8.13 -10.49
N HIS A 35 -9.34 8.61 -10.34
CA HIS A 35 -9.64 9.80 -9.57
C HIS A 35 -9.37 9.62 -8.08
N VAL A 36 -8.75 10.63 -7.47
CA VAL A 36 -8.53 10.70 -6.02
C VAL A 36 -9.03 12.06 -5.52
N ASP A 37 -10.06 12.04 -4.71
CA ASP A 37 -10.62 13.25 -4.11
C ASP A 37 -9.60 13.98 -3.24
N SER A 38 -9.70 15.30 -3.16
CA SER A 38 -8.80 16.14 -2.37
C SER A 38 -8.82 15.80 -0.87
N SER A 39 -9.97 15.38 -0.34
CA SER A 39 -10.09 14.92 1.05
C SER A 39 -9.29 13.66 1.32
N LEU A 40 -9.17 12.76 0.34
CA LEU A 40 -8.34 11.56 0.43
C LEU A 40 -6.85 11.89 0.35
N ASN A 41 -6.47 12.92 -0.41
CA ASN A 41 -5.10 13.43 -0.40
C ASN A 41 -4.70 13.92 1.00
N GLN A 42 -5.59 14.69 1.63
CA GLN A 42 -5.40 15.16 2.99
C GLN A 42 -5.29 13.99 3.99
N TYR A 43 -6.14 12.99 3.84
CA TYR A 43 -6.12 11.78 4.68
C TYR A 43 -4.79 11.02 4.58
N ILE A 44 -4.21 10.87 3.38
CA ILE A 44 -2.87 10.27 3.18
C ILE A 44 -1.79 11.08 3.89
N VAL A 45 -1.87 12.43 3.81
CA VAL A 45 -0.92 13.32 4.47
C VAL A 45 -1.04 13.19 5.99
N GLU A 46 -2.24 13.18 6.54
CA GLU A 46 -2.50 13.02 7.98
C GLU A 46 -1.95 11.70 8.52
N ILE A 47 -2.17 10.58 7.81
CA ILE A 47 -1.57 9.28 8.16
C ILE A 47 -0.04 9.39 8.19
N SER A 48 0.56 9.98 7.16
CA SER A 48 2.01 10.13 7.07
C SER A 48 2.59 11.00 8.18
N ASP A 49 1.93 12.10 8.50
CA ASP A 49 2.32 13.01 9.58
C ASP A 49 2.17 12.37 10.96
N ALA A 50 1.10 11.59 11.16
CA ALA A 50 0.91 10.84 12.39
C ALA A 50 2.05 9.84 12.64
N THR A 51 2.60 9.22 11.59
CA THR A 51 3.78 8.34 11.74
C THR A 51 5.00 9.13 12.21
N ARG A 52 5.19 10.38 11.75
CA ARG A 52 6.34 11.23 12.14
C ARG A 52 6.22 11.75 13.57
N LYS A 53 5.01 11.91 14.07
CA LYS A 53 4.70 12.41 15.43
C LYS A 53 4.56 11.28 16.46
N ASN A 54 4.54 10.03 16.02
CA ASN A 54 4.36 8.90 16.92
C ASN A 54 5.58 8.68 17.82
N PRO A 55 5.42 8.57 19.15
CA PRO A 55 6.52 8.44 20.10
C PRO A 55 7.36 7.16 19.93
N ASP A 56 6.80 6.10 19.37
CA ASP A 56 7.45 4.79 19.19
C ASP A 56 8.20 4.69 17.84
N ILE A 57 8.05 5.67 16.96
CA ILE A 57 8.70 5.72 15.67
C ILE A 57 9.93 6.65 15.74
N LEU A 58 11.08 6.14 15.29
CA LEU A 58 12.30 6.90 15.13
C LEU A 58 12.32 7.67 13.80
N LEU A 59 11.92 7.00 12.72
CA LEU A 59 11.80 7.58 11.38
C LEU A 59 10.43 7.22 10.79
N GLY A 60 9.60 8.25 10.61
CA GLY A 60 8.26 8.13 10.03
C GLY A 60 8.26 8.11 8.50
N ALA A 61 7.07 8.06 7.93
CA ALA A 61 6.87 8.02 6.49
C ALA A 61 7.45 9.28 5.80
N SER A 62 8.25 9.06 4.76
CA SER A 62 8.77 10.14 3.91
C SER A 62 7.70 10.63 2.92
N PRO A 63 7.87 11.81 2.28
CA PRO A 63 6.97 12.25 1.20
C PRO A 63 6.88 11.23 0.05
N ARG A 64 7.97 10.52 -0.23
CA ARG A 64 7.99 9.43 -1.23
C ARG A 64 7.11 8.25 -0.80
N ALA A 65 7.00 7.99 0.51
CA ALA A 65 6.11 6.97 1.04
C ALA A 65 4.63 7.37 0.89
N SER A 66 4.29 8.65 1.11
CA SER A 66 2.94 9.18 0.86
C SER A 66 2.55 9.05 -0.60
N LEU A 67 3.47 9.38 -1.53
CA LEU A 67 3.24 9.20 -2.97
C LEU A 67 3.06 7.72 -3.34
N ALA A 68 3.82 6.82 -2.72
CA ALA A 68 3.66 5.38 -2.93
C ALA A 68 2.29 4.89 -2.44
N LEU A 69 1.81 5.37 -1.29
CA LEU A 69 0.47 5.06 -0.78
C LEU A 69 -0.62 5.56 -1.73
N TYR A 70 -0.50 6.81 -2.21
CA TYR A 70 -1.41 7.37 -3.21
C TYR A 70 -1.51 6.47 -4.45
N ARG A 71 -0.37 6.10 -5.04
CA ARG A 71 -0.32 5.25 -6.24
C ARG A 71 -0.84 3.84 -6.00
N ALA A 72 -0.52 3.24 -4.85
CA ALA A 72 -1.01 1.93 -4.49
C ALA A 72 -2.53 1.92 -4.31
N SER A 73 -3.11 3.00 -3.75
CA SER A 73 -4.56 3.14 -3.60
C SER A 73 -5.26 3.27 -4.95
N GLN A 74 -4.69 4.02 -5.90
CA GLN A 74 -5.19 4.07 -7.28
C GLN A 74 -5.18 2.68 -7.93
N ALA A 75 -4.06 1.96 -7.83
CA ALA A 75 -3.93 0.63 -8.39
C ALA A 75 -4.92 -0.37 -7.75
N TRP A 76 -5.17 -0.25 -6.44
CA TRP A 76 -6.13 -1.08 -5.75
C TRP A 76 -7.58 -0.79 -6.16
N ALA A 77 -7.95 0.49 -6.34
CA ALA A 77 -9.25 0.88 -6.87
C ALA A 77 -9.47 0.32 -8.28
N PHE A 78 -8.47 0.47 -9.16
CA PHE A 78 -8.49 -0.09 -10.52
C PHE A 78 -8.64 -1.62 -10.51
N TYR A 79 -7.87 -2.32 -9.67
CA TYR A 79 -7.98 -3.78 -9.52
C TYR A 79 -9.40 -4.23 -9.14
N ASN A 80 -10.12 -3.41 -8.35
CA ASN A 80 -11.51 -3.64 -7.98
C ASN A 80 -12.53 -3.09 -8.99
N GLY A 81 -12.10 -2.70 -10.20
CA GLY A 81 -12.97 -2.24 -11.29
C GLY A 81 -13.57 -0.85 -11.09
N ARG A 82 -12.93 0.01 -10.28
CA ARG A 82 -13.38 1.38 -10.03
C ARG A 82 -12.43 2.40 -10.66
N ASP A 83 -12.97 3.51 -11.11
CA ASP A 83 -12.27 4.66 -11.65
C ASP A 83 -12.03 5.77 -10.62
N TYR A 84 -12.33 5.50 -9.35
CA TYR A 84 -12.09 6.40 -8.21
C TYR A 84 -11.66 5.62 -6.97
N VAL A 85 -10.88 6.30 -6.13
CA VAL A 85 -10.39 5.79 -4.83
C VAL A 85 -11.41 6.07 -3.74
N ILE A 86 -11.58 5.13 -2.81
CA ILE A 86 -12.35 5.30 -1.57
C ILE A 86 -11.43 5.20 -0.34
N PRO A 87 -11.84 5.69 0.84
CA PRO A 87 -11.02 5.63 2.06
C PRO A 87 -10.52 4.23 2.40
N ASP A 88 -11.32 3.21 2.15
CA ASP A 88 -10.96 1.82 2.46
C ASP A 88 -9.82 1.28 1.57
N ASP A 89 -9.65 1.80 0.36
CA ASP A 89 -8.49 1.48 -0.48
C ASP A 89 -7.20 1.97 0.16
N ILE A 90 -7.22 3.19 0.69
CA ILE A 90 -6.07 3.77 1.41
C ILE A 90 -5.77 2.94 2.64
N LYS A 91 -6.77 2.66 3.49
CA LYS A 91 -6.60 1.83 4.69
C LYS A 91 -6.00 0.46 4.35
N ARG A 92 -6.47 -0.16 3.29
CA ARG A 92 -5.98 -1.46 2.81
C ARG A 92 -4.51 -1.41 2.44
N MET A 93 -4.07 -0.29 1.85
CA MET A 93 -2.70 -0.12 1.36
C MET A 93 -1.72 0.45 2.40
N VAL A 94 -2.19 1.01 3.51
CA VAL A 94 -1.32 1.60 4.54
C VAL A 94 -0.26 0.61 5.04
N ILE A 95 -0.66 -0.56 5.49
CA ILE A 95 0.27 -1.54 6.06
C ILE A 95 1.28 -2.04 5.01
N PRO A 96 0.86 -2.61 3.86
CA PRO A 96 1.80 -3.13 2.88
C PRO A 96 2.75 -2.08 2.29
N VAL A 97 2.32 -0.80 2.25
CA VAL A 97 3.14 0.28 1.69
C VAL A 97 4.03 0.96 2.72
N LEU A 98 3.55 1.15 3.96
CA LEU A 98 4.26 1.96 4.95
C LEU A 98 5.02 1.14 5.99
N ALA A 99 4.56 -0.04 6.40
CA ALA A 99 5.15 -0.76 7.53
C ALA A 99 6.66 -0.99 7.39
N HIS A 100 7.10 -1.42 6.21
CA HIS A 100 8.52 -1.69 5.92
C HIS A 100 9.37 -0.42 5.72
N ARG A 101 8.75 0.77 5.72
CA ARG A 101 9.41 2.07 5.54
C ARG A 101 9.58 2.83 6.84
N LEU A 102 9.03 2.32 7.95
CA LEU A 102 9.13 2.93 9.26
C LEU A 102 10.31 2.33 10.03
N ILE A 103 11.02 3.15 10.77
CA ILE A 103 12.05 2.70 11.71
C ILE A 103 11.52 2.95 13.13
N LEU A 104 11.34 1.87 13.88
CA LEU A 104 10.87 1.94 15.26
C LEU A 104 12.04 2.23 16.21
N LYS A 105 11.75 2.94 17.32
CA LYS A 105 12.66 3.13 18.43
C LYS A 105 12.97 1.80 19.11
N GLN A 106 14.12 1.76 19.79
CA GLN A 106 14.59 0.54 20.45
C GLN A 106 13.66 0.13 21.60
N GLU A 107 13.12 1.11 22.33
CA GLU A 107 12.17 0.86 23.41
C GLU A 107 10.88 0.20 22.91
N ALA A 108 10.38 0.61 21.75
CA ALA A 108 9.20 0.01 21.12
C ALA A 108 9.47 -1.45 20.71
N LYS A 109 10.66 -1.70 20.14
CA LYS A 109 11.09 -3.08 19.80
C LYS A 109 11.22 -3.98 21.01
N LEU A 110 11.75 -3.47 22.12
CA LEU A 110 11.84 -4.21 23.38
C LEU A 110 10.47 -4.58 23.95
N LYS A 111 9.48 -3.68 23.77
CA LYS A 111 8.08 -3.94 24.11
C LYS A 111 7.35 -4.83 23.09
N LYS A 112 8.03 -5.32 22.05
CA LYS A 112 7.48 -6.13 20.95
C LYS A 112 6.36 -5.43 20.18
N ILE A 113 6.38 -4.10 20.16
CA ILE A 113 5.46 -3.30 19.33
C ILE A 113 5.90 -3.40 17.88
N THR A 114 4.96 -3.63 16.95
CA THR A 114 5.24 -3.74 15.51
C THR A 114 4.77 -2.50 14.76
N ALA A 115 5.33 -2.27 13.58
CA ALA A 115 4.93 -1.15 12.72
C ALA A 115 3.46 -1.26 12.30
N GLU A 116 2.98 -2.48 12.07
CA GLU A 116 1.59 -2.77 11.72
C GLU A 116 0.63 -2.37 12.84
N GLN A 117 0.97 -2.68 14.10
CA GLN A 117 0.17 -2.28 15.27
C GLN A 117 0.09 -0.78 15.41
N ILE A 118 1.21 -0.07 15.23
CA ILE A 118 1.25 1.39 15.28
C ILE A 118 0.40 1.99 14.14
N LEU A 119 0.55 1.51 12.92
CA LEU A 119 -0.23 1.98 11.77
C LEU A 119 -1.73 1.74 11.96
N THR A 120 -2.12 0.58 12.50
CA THR A 120 -3.51 0.27 12.82
C THR A 120 -4.07 1.25 13.86
N SER A 121 -3.31 1.55 14.91
CA SER A 121 -3.67 2.55 15.93
C SER A 121 -3.80 3.95 15.33
N ILE A 122 -2.86 4.35 14.46
CA ILE A 122 -2.91 5.66 13.78
C ILE A 122 -4.20 5.76 12.96
N MET A 123 -4.51 4.76 12.15
CA MET A 123 -5.73 4.76 11.32
C MET A 123 -7.03 4.82 12.15
N SER A 124 -7.03 4.25 13.34
CA SER A 124 -8.19 4.28 14.25
C SER A 124 -8.43 5.67 14.85
N ASN A 125 -7.39 6.52 14.93
CA ASN A 125 -7.45 7.83 15.55
C ASN A 125 -7.61 8.99 14.54
N ILE A 126 -7.50 8.72 13.25
CA ILE A 126 -7.68 9.72 12.20
C ILE A 126 -9.11 9.63 11.66
N ASN A 127 -9.77 10.78 11.54
CA ASN A 127 -11.11 10.84 10.97
C ASN A 127 -11.09 10.42 9.50
N VAL A 128 -11.99 9.49 9.17
CA VAL A 128 -12.16 9.05 7.79
C VAL A 128 -12.94 10.12 7.03
N PRO A 129 -12.42 10.67 5.93
CA PRO A 129 -13.15 11.66 5.16
C PRO A 129 -14.41 11.07 4.53
N MET A 130 -15.47 11.85 4.50
CA MET A 130 -16.63 11.55 3.65
C MET A 130 -16.30 12.05 2.25
N VAL A 131 -16.23 11.13 1.30
CA VAL A 131 -16.11 11.45 -0.12
C VAL A 131 -17.52 11.74 -0.62
N VAL A 132 -17.75 12.95 -1.10
CA VAL A 132 -19.04 13.38 -1.64
C VAL A 132 -19.07 13.17 -3.14
#